data_898f1cc10433e84f0a2cc35279c1ea41
#
_entry.id   898f1cc10433e84f0a2cc35279c1ea41
#
_cell.length_a   1.000
_cell.length_b   1.000
_cell.length_c   1.000
_cell.angle_alpha   90.00
_cell.angle_beta   90.00
_cell.angle_gamma   90.00
#
_symmetry.space_group_name_H-M   'P 1'
#
loop_
_entity.id
_entity.type
_entity.pdbx_description
1 polymer ?
#
loop_
_entity_poly.entity_id
_entity_poly.type
_entity_poly.pdbx_seq_one_letter_code
_entity_poly.pdbx_strand_id
1 'polypeptide(L)'
;TPLLSIQSDEVKAGQLMAKAILKKLPTQGRVAILTSSEPSPIYEDRMKGVKSILGYKRIEAVIQTKPDYKSALNSIKQAIDEDENQDIKGWLFLDDWALRGTPDLPWKPNSIPLITIQSSVMTNLFYDLRYLESMVLHPFHDWGYQASKTLIEKLFTKQNPDSNVLIFNPTLVNWENIDAYEAHWKKWLR
;
A
#
# COMPACT_ATOMS: atom_id res chain seq x y z
N THR A 1 0.77 16.13 -25.38
CA THR A 1 -0.20 15.35 -24.60
C THR A 1 0.10 13.89 -24.81
N PRO A 2 0.20 13.05 -23.78
CA PRO A 2 0.41 11.62 -23.93
C PRO A 2 -0.78 10.97 -24.64
N LEU A 3 -0.55 9.88 -25.35
CA LEU A 3 -1.62 9.09 -25.98
C LEU A 3 -2.57 8.51 -24.92
N LEU A 4 -2.00 8.00 -23.82
CA LEU A 4 -2.71 7.45 -22.69
C LEU A 4 -1.91 7.71 -21.40
N SER A 5 -2.59 8.14 -20.35
CA SER A 5 -2.10 8.20 -18.97
C SER A 5 -2.83 7.15 -18.15
N ILE A 6 -2.08 6.25 -17.52
CA ILE A 6 -2.62 5.22 -16.64
C ILE A 6 -2.30 5.61 -15.21
N GLN A 7 -3.30 5.63 -14.35
CA GLN A 7 -3.23 6.08 -12.97
C GLN A 7 -3.91 5.08 -12.04
N SER A 8 -3.54 5.11 -10.77
CA SER A 8 -4.27 4.43 -9.70
C SER A 8 -5.05 5.45 -8.87
N ASP A 9 -6.17 5.01 -8.30
CA ASP A 9 -6.88 5.77 -7.27
C ASP A 9 -6.17 5.62 -5.92
N GLU A 10 -5.20 6.51 -5.69
CA GLU A 10 -4.37 6.48 -4.47
C GLU A 10 -5.15 6.93 -3.22
N VAL A 11 -6.18 7.76 -3.37
CA VAL A 11 -7.09 8.08 -2.27
C VAL A 11 -7.83 6.83 -1.83
N LYS A 12 -8.34 6.04 -2.79
CA LYS A 12 -8.99 4.77 -2.50
C LYS A 12 -8.03 3.75 -1.88
N ALA A 13 -6.77 3.71 -2.32
CA ALA A 13 -5.75 2.87 -1.70
C ALA A 13 -5.61 3.18 -0.20
N GLY A 14 -5.47 4.45 0.17
CA GLY A 14 -5.44 4.89 1.56
C GLY A 14 -6.72 4.55 2.33
N GLN A 15 -7.90 4.69 1.71
CA GLN A 15 -9.17 4.30 2.32
C GLN A 15 -9.26 2.80 2.59
N LEU A 16 -8.79 1.96 1.67
CA LEU A 16 -8.76 0.50 1.86
C LEU A 16 -7.86 0.11 3.03
N MET A 17 -6.66 0.69 3.13
CA MET A 17 -5.75 0.48 4.26
C MET A 17 -6.41 0.84 5.59
N ALA A 18 -7.02 2.03 5.66
CA ALA A 18 -7.66 2.53 6.87
C ALA A 18 -8.86 1.68 7.30
N LYS A 19 -9.70 1.25 6.35
CA LYS A 19 -10.82 0.36 6.64
C LYS A 19 -10.36 -1.01 7.13
N ALA A 20 -9.27 -1.53 6.57
CA ALA A 20 -8.72 -2.81 6.96
C ALA A 20 -8.13 -2.78 8.37
N ILE A 21 -7.31 -1.75 8.69
CA ILE A 21 -6.70 -1.64 10.03
C ILE A 21 -7.76 -1.43 11.12
N LEU A 22 -8.82 -0.65 10.85
CA LEU A 22 -9.90 -0.42 11.82
C LEU A 22 -10.59 -1.70 12.30
N LYS A 23 -10.66 -2.73 11.45
CA LYS A 23 -11.24 -4.03 11.81
C LYS A 23 -10.40 -4.80 12.82
N LYS A 24 -9.12 -4.44 12.97
CA LYS A 24 -8.13 -5.13 13.80
C LYS A 24 -7.72 -4.34 15.03
N LEU A 25 -8.00 -3.05 15.04
CA LEU A 25 -7.66 -2.19 16.18
C LEU A 25 -8.66 -2.34 17.32
N PRO A 26 -8.19 -2.24 18.58
CA PRO A 26 -9.07 -2.01 19.72
C PRO A 26 -9.92 -0.74 19.52
N THR A 27 -11.04 -0.64 20.26
CA THR A 27 -12.01 0.46 20.12
C THR A 27 -11.37 1.85 20.19
N GLN A 28 -10.34 2.03 21.02
CA GLN A 28 -9.61 3.29 21.16
C GLN A 28 -8.16 3.21 20.62
N GLY A 29 -7.79 2.09 19.96
CA GLY A 29 -6.46 1.90 19.42
C GLY A 29 -6.11 2.96 18.37
N ARG A 30 -4.87 3.43 18.39
CA ARG A 30 -4.33 4.43 17.47
C ARG A 30 -3.27 3.81 16.57
N VAL A 31 -2.99 4.42 15.45
CA VAL A 31 -2.02 3.91 14.46
C VAL A 31 -0.89 4.88 14.27
N ALA A 32 0.29 4.34 13.98
CA ALA A 32 1.36 5.09 13.38
C ALA A 32 1.32 4.91 11.84
N ILE A 33 1.63 5.96 11.13
CA ILE A 33 1.66 5.98 9.66
C ILE A 33 3.09 6.27 9.21
N LEU A 34 3.69 5.34 8.47
CA LEU A 34 4.98 5.53 7.83
C LEU A 34 4.78 6.06 6.41
N THR A 35 5.42 7.19 6.10
CA THR A 35 5.34 7.84 4.77
C THR A 35 6.69 8.39 4.35
N SER A 36 6.82 8.80 3.08
CA SER A 36 8.05 9.41 2.57
C SER A 36 8.25 10.82 3.12
N SER A 37 9.52 11.16 3.39
CA SER A 37 9.96 12.55 3.57
C SER A 37 10.11 13.30 2.24
N GLU A 38 10.11 12.58 1.12
CA GLU A 38 10.16 13.17 -0.22
C GLU A 38 8.73 13.53 -0.66
N PRO A 39 8.48 14.78 -1.09
CA PRO A 39 7.17 15.20 -1.57
C PRO A 39 6.71 14.37 -2.76
N SER A 40 5.49 13.85 -2.68
CA SER A 40 4.88 13.09 -3.77
C SER A 40 3.35 13.16 -3.69
N PRO A 41 2.66 13.50 -4.78
CA PRO A 41 1.20 13.47 -4.84
C PRO A 41 0.61 12.10 -4.48
N ILE A 42 1.34 11.02 -4.78
CA ILE A 42 0.92 9.65 -4.46
C ILE A 42 0.75 9.47 -2.95
N TYR A 43 1.75 9.88 -2.16
CA TYR A 43 1.68 9.75 -0.70
C TYR A 43 0.70 10.72 -0.06
N GLU A 44 0.55 11.90 -0.64
CA GLU A 44 -0.46 12.89 -0.21
C GLU A 44 -1.87 12.34 -0.40
N ASP A 45 -2.18 11.75 -1.56
CA ASP A 45 -3.48 11.15 -1.85
C ASP A 45 -3.74 9.91 -0.99
N ARG A 46 -2.74 9.02 -0.78
CA ARG A 46 -2.85 7.90 0.16
C ARG A 46 -3.16 8.39 1.57
N MET A 47 -2.41 9.39 2.05
CA MET A 47 -2.62 10.00 3.37
C MET A 47 -4.00 10.64 3.49
N LYS A 48 -4.48 11.35 2.46
CA LYS A 48 -5.82 11.91 2.40
C LYS A 48 -6.87 10.80 2.53
N GLY A 49 -6.70 9.69 1.82
CA GLY A 49 -7.56 8.51 1.92
C GLY A 49 -7.58 7.94 3.33
N VAL A 50 -6.43 7.75 3.96
CA VAL A 50 -6.31 7.26 5.34
C VAL A 50 -7.02 8.20 6.31
N LYS A 51 -6.72 9.50 6.26
CA LYS A 51 -7.31 10.49 7.17
C LYS A 51 -8.83 10.61 7.02
N SER A 52 -9.37 10.42 5.81
CA SER A 52 -10.82 10.48 5.56
C SER A 52 -11.60 9.38 6.29
N ILE A 53 -10.96 8.27 6.62
CA ILE A 53 -11.58 7.12 7.29
C ILE A 53 -11.26 7.10 8.80
N LEU A 54 -9.97 7.29 9.16
CA LEU A 54 -9.54 7.21 10.56
C LEU A 54 -9.90 8.46 11.37
N GLY A 55 -9.89 9.62 10.72
CA GLY A 55 -9.87 10.89 11.42
C GLY A 55 -8.58 11.10 12.25
N TYR A 56 -8.36 12.31 12.72
CA TYR A 56 -7.10 12.62 13.44
C TYR A 56 -6.99 11.90 14.79
N LYS A 57 -8.10 11.60 15.45
CA LYS A 57 -8.11 10.97 16.79
C LYS A 57 -7.56 9.55 16.81
N ARG A 58 -7.55 8.87 15.67
CA ARG A 58 -7.05 7.49 15.54
C ARG A 58 -5.62 7.41 15.01
N ILE A 59 -4.99 8.55 14.77
CA ILE A 59 -3.60 8.64 14.30
C ILE A 59 -2.75 9.11 15.48
N GLU A 60 -1.82 8.25 15.94
CA GLU A 60 -0.86 8.58 16.98
C GLU A 60 0.29 9.39 16.42
N ALA A 61 0.89 8.89 15.36
CA ALA A 61 2.06 9.52 14.75
C ALA A 61 2.04 9.41 13.22
N VAL A 62 2.61 10.41 12.56
CA VAL A 62 2.95 10.37 11.14
C VAL A 62 4.46 10.48 11.04
N ILE A 63 5.10 9.39 10.63
CA ILE A 63 6.54 9.23 10.61
C ILE A 63 7.01 9.40 9.17
N GLN A 64 7.77 10.46 8.93
CA GLN A 64 8.39 10.72 7.63
C GLN A 64 9.80 10.15 7.59
N THR A 65 10.11 9.36 6.57
CA THR A 65 11.42 8.74 6.39
C THR A 65 11.87 8.81 4.94
N LYS A 66 13.16 8.66 4.69
CA LYS A 66 13.65 8.40 3.33
C LYS A 66 13.06 7.09 2.82
N PRO A 67 12.75 6.98 1.50
CA PRO A 67 12.13 5.80 0.93
C PRO A 67 13.15 4.66 0.71
N ASP A 68 13.85 4.27 1.78
CA ASP A 68 14.78 3.15 1.81
C ASP A 68 14.59 2.29 3.07
N TYR A 69 15.02 1.03 3.00
CA TYR A 69 14.84 0.05 4.07
C TYR A 69 15.45 0.47 5.41
N LYS A 70 16.71 0.94 5.39
CA LYS A 70 17.45 1.25 6.63
C LYS A 70 16.86 2.46 7.34
N SER A 71 16.59 3.52 6.59
CA SER A 71 15.98 4.74 7.14
C SER A 71 14.59 4.45 7.69
N ALA A 72 13.77 3.69 6.96
CA ALA A 72 12.43 3.32 7.38
C ALA A 72 12.45 2.48 8.68
N LEU A 73 13.30 1.46 8.75
CA LEU A 73 13.44 0.61 9.94
C LEU A 73 13.91 1.40 11.17
N ASN A 74 14.86 2.31 11.00
CA ASN A 74 15.35 3.16 12.09
C ASN A 74 14.24 4.11 12.58
N SER A 75 13.48 4.72 11.67
CA SER A 75 12.36 5.59 12.04
C SER A 75 11.25 4.83 12.77
N ILE A 76 10.98 3.57 12.39
CA ILE A 76 10.03 2.71 13.09
C ILE A 76 10.52 2.41 14.51
N LYS A 77 11.79 2.00 14.68
CA LYS A 77 12.39 1.72 15.99
C LYS A 77 12.31 2.94 16.91
N GLN A 78 12.71 4.09 16.38
CA GLN A 78 12.63 5.36 17.14
C GLN A 78 11.20 5.66 17.57
N ALA A 79 10.21 5.53 16.69
CA ALA A 79 8.81 5.81 17.02
C ALA A 79 8.25 4.86 18.09
N ILE A 80 8.73 3.63 18.16
CA ILE A 80 8.35 2.68 19.21
C ILE A 80 9.02 3.03 20.54
N ASP A 81 10.28 3.42 20.50
CA ASP A 81 11.02 3.83 21.70
C ASP A 81 10.43 5.13 22.31
N GLU A 82 9.88 6.02 21.49
CA GLU A 82 9.23 7.26 21.90
C GLU A 82 7.77 7.05 22.38
N ASP A 83 7.14 5.91 22.07
CA ASP A 83 5.77 5.57 22.46
C ASP A 83 5.71 5.01 23.89
N GLU A 84 6.06 5.84 24.86
CA GLU A 84 6.11 5.46 26.28
C GLU A 84 4.80 4.86 26.82
N ASN A 85 3.66 5.34 26.33
CA ASN A 85 2.33 4.88 26.72
C ASN A 85 1.85 3.65 25.94
N GLN A 86 2.61 3.20 24.96
CA GLN A 86 2.22 2.14 24.05
C GLN A 86 0.87 2.42 23.35
N ASP A 87 0.66 3.65 22.91
CA ASP A 87 -0.58 4.08 22.24
C ASP A 87 -0.68 3.57 20.78
N ILE A 88 0.45 3.24 20.16
CA ILE A 88 0.50 2.65 18.82
C ILE A 88 0.02 1.20 18.88
N LYS A 89 -1.19 0.96 18.37
CA LYS A 89 -1.82 -0.37 18.32
C LYS A 89 -1.86 -0.95 16.91
N GLY A 90 -1.32 -0.27 15.92
CA GLY A 90 -1.26 -0.73 14.54
C GLY A 90 -0.41 0.19 13.68
N TRP A 91 0.00 -0.32 12.52
CA TRP A 91 0.84 0.41 11.57
C TRP A 91 0.24 0.45 10.18
N LEU A 92 0.36 1.60 9.52
CA LEU A 92 0.09 1.77 8.10
C LEU A 92 1.38 2.22 7.41
N PHE A 93 1.91 1.40 6.51
CA PHE A 93 3.02 1.81 5.66
C PHE A 93 2.45 2.24 4.31
N LEU A 94 2.56 3.52 3.97
CA LEU A 94 2.05 4.05 2.70
C LEU A 94 2.82 3.56 1.47
N ASP A 95 3.90 2.81 1.70
CA ASP A 95 4.64 2.00 0.73
C ASP A 95 5.40 0.91 1.50
N ASP A 96 6.06 -0.02 0.80
CA ASP A 96 6.72 -1.19 1.41
C ASP A 96 8.23 -1.05 1.65
N TRP A 97 8.78 0.16 1.74
CA TRP A 97 10.25 0.34 1.88
C TRP A 97 10.82 -0.40 3.08
N ALA A 98 10.14 -0.35 4.22
CA ALA A 98 10.56 -1.03 5.44
C ALA A 98 10.53 -2.56 5.32
N LEU A 99 9.95 -3.09 4.26
CA LEU A 99 9.83 -4.52 3.98
C LEU A 99 10.80 -4.99 2.88
N ARG A 100 11.64 -4.10 2.33
CA ARG A 100 12.56 -4.43 1.23
C ARG A 100 13.91 -4.97 1.71
N GLY A 101 13.95 -5.56 2.90
CA GLY A 101 15.15 -6.14 3.49
C GLY A 101 14.85 -7.38 4.33
N THR A 102 15.72 -7.67 5.28
CA THR A 102 15.52 -8.79 6.19
C THR A 102 14.27 -8.57 7.06
N PRO A 103 13.45 -9.62 7.32
CA PRO A 103 12.33 -9.53 8.23
C PRO A 103 12.76 -9.26 9.67
N ASP A 104 13.03 -7.99 10.00
CA ASP A 104 13.56 -7.52 11.29
C ASP A 104 12.73 -6.32 11.80
N LEU A 105 11.40 -6.42 11.70
CA LEU A 105 10.53 -5.46 12.35
C LEU A 105 10.63 -5.59 13.87
N PRO A 106 10.56 -4.48 14.64
CA PRO A 106 10.81 -4.48 16.10
C PRO A 106 9.65 -5.07 16.91
N TRP A 107 8.82 -5.90 16.30
CA TRP A 107 7.76 -6.68 16.93
C TRP A 107 7.67 -8.09 16.35
N LYS A 108 7.01 -8.99 17.06
CA LYS A 108 6.80 -10.38 16.62
C LYS A 108 5.69 -10.48 15.58
N PRO A 109 5.74 -11.47 14.66
CA PRO A 109 4.60 -11.79 13.80
C PRO A 109 3.29 -11.89 14.58
N ASN A 110 2.18 -11.44 13.99
CA ASN A 110 0.83 -11.41 14.58
C ASN A 110 0.67 -10.57 15.86
N SER A 111 1.66 -9.82 16.30
CA SER A 111 1.55 -9.06 17.56
C SER A 111 0.95 -7.65 17.38
N ILE A 112 1.21 -7.01 16.26
CA ILE A 112 0.72 -5.68 15.91
C ILE A 112 0.19 -5.72 14.47
N PRO A 113 -1.07 -5.32 14.20
CA PRO A 113 -1.59 -5.28 12.84
C PRO A 113 -0.82 -4.27 12.01
N LEU A 114 -0.30 -4.72 10.87
CA LEU A 114 0.38 -3.91 9.88
C LEU A 114 -0.31 -4.08 8.52
N ILE A 115 -0.56 -2.96 7.86
CA ILE A 115 -1.08 -2.92 6.50
C ILE A 115 -0.16 -2.05 5.65
N THR A 116 0.15 -2.51 4.45
CA THR A 116 1.01 -1.80 3.50
C THR A 116 0.42 -1.78 2.10
N ILE A 117 0.97 -0.94 1.24
CA ILE A 117 0.80 -1.05 -0.20
C ILE A 117 1.96 -1.90 -0.74
N GLN A 118 1.66 -2.91 -1.53
CA GLN A 118 2.66 -3.74 -2.16
C GLN A 118 3.28 -3.04 -3.36
N SER A 119 4.58 -2.84 -3.32
CA SER A 119 5.37 -2.32 -4.43
C SER A 119 6.53 -3.26 -4.81
N SER A 120 6.80 -4.28 -3.99
CA SER A 120 7.85 -5.28 -4.22
C SER A 120 7.38 -6.70 -3.86
N VAL A 121 8.11 -7.70 -4.38
CA VAL A 121 7.87 -9.11 -4.04
C VAL A 121 8.22 -9.44 -2.58
N MET A 122 9.05 -8.63 -1.94
CA MET A 122 9.42 -8.84 -0.54
C MET A 122 8.23 -8.70 0.41
N THR A 123 7.23 -7.92 0.05
CA THR A 123 5.99 -7.80 0.82
C THR A 123 5.31 -9.15 1.04
N ASN A 124 5.36 -10.05 0.03
CA ASN A 124 4.80 -11.41 0.15
C ASN A 124 5.50 -12.22 1.24
N LEU A 125 6.85 -12.11 1.35
CA LEU A 125 7.60 -12.79 2.41
C LEU A 125 7.12 -12.35 3.81
N PHE A 126 6.96 -11.04 4.03
CA PHE A 126 6.44 -10.54 5.31
C PHE A 126 4.99 -10.95 5.56
N TYR A 127 4.20 -11.10 4.50
CA TYR A 127 2.84 -11.61 4.59
C TYR A 127 2.84 -13.08 5.01
N ASP A 128 3.62 -13.93 4.37
CA ASP A 128 3.76 -15.36 4.71
C ASP A 128 4.30 -15.58 6.13
N LEU A 129 5.21 -14.72 6.57
CA LEU A 129 5.74 -14.71 7.93
C LEU A 129 4.78 -14.10 8.97
N ARG A 130 3.57 -13.70 8.58
CA ARG A 130 2.54 -13.17 9.47
C ARG A 130 2.86 -11.82 10.13
N TYR A 131 3.71 -11.02 9.50
CA TYR A 131 3.88 -9.63 9.91
C TYR A 131 2.77 -8.73 9.37
N LEU A 132 2.18 -9.08 8.22
CA LEU A 132 1.13 -8.28 7.57
C LEU A 132 -0.25 -8.89 7.81
N GLU A 133 -1.19 -8.05 8.17
CA GLU A 133 -2.62 -8.38 8.26
C GLU A 133 -3.28 -8.39 6.88
N SER A 134 -2.90 -7.43 6.04
CA SER A 134 -3.34 -7.31 4.66
C SER A 134 -2.42 -6.37 3.87
N MET A 135 -2.55 -6.41 2.56
CA MET A 135 -1.84 -5.53 1.64
C MET A 135 -2.78 -4.98 0.57
N VAL A 136 -2.50 -3.76 0.13
CA VAL A 136 -3.19 -3.13 -0.98
C VAL A 136 -2.33 -3.28 -2.23
N LEU A 137 -2.91 -3.82 -3.30
CA LEU A 137 -2.24 -4.12 -4.55
C LEU A 137 -2.77 -3.27 -5.69
N HIS A 138 -1.84 -2.84 -6.53
CA HIS A 138 -2.16 -2.19 -7.80
C HIS A 138 -2.19 -3.22 -8.93
N PRO A 139 -3.10 -3.08 -9.93
CA PRO A 139 -3.21 -4.00 -11.04
C PRO A 139 -2.14 -3.72 -12.12
N PHE A 140 -0.86 -3.88 -11.78
CA PHE A 140 0.28 -3.59 -12.68
C PHE A 140 0.21 -4.33 -14.00
N HIS A 141 -0.29 -5.58 -14.00
CA HIS A 141 -0.49 -6.35 -15.23
C HIS A 141 -1.50 -5.64 -16.15
N ASP A 142 -2.63 -5.21 -15.60
CA ASP A 142 -3.69 -4.56 -16.39
C ASP A 142 -3.22 -3.21 -16.94
N TRP A 143 -2.34 -2.51 -16.22
CA TRP A 143 -1.72 -1.28 -16.72
C TRP A 143 -0.86 -1.57 -17.95
N GLY A 144 0.03 -2.59 -17.87
CA GLY A 144 0.88 -3.00 -18.98
C GLY A 144 0.06 -3.49 -20.18
N TYR A 145 -0.95 -4.33 -19.94
CA TYR A 145 -1.85 -4.82 -20.96
C TYR A 145 -2.57 -3.67 -21.68
N GLN A 146 -3.19 -2.76 -20.92
CA GLN A 146 -3.96 -1.66 -21.50
C GLN A 146 -3.07 -0.66 -22.25
N ALA A 147 -1.87 -0.37 -21.74
CA ALA A 147 -0.91 0.47 -22.43
C ALA A 147 -0.51 -0.14 -23.77
N SER A 148 -0.15 -1.42 -23.78
CA SER A 148 0.24 -2.15 -25.00
C SER A 148 -0.91 -2.24 -26.00
N LYS A 149 -2.10 -2.57 -25.54
CA LYS A 149 -3.32 -2.63 -26.36
C LYS A 149 -3.58 -1.30 -27.05
N THR A 150 -3.57 -0.20 -26.29
CA THR A 150 -3.83 1.15 -26.83
C THR A 150 -2.78 1.55 -27.89
N LEU A 151 -1.50 1.22 -27.67
CA LEU A 151 -0.45 1.48 -28.65
C LEU A 151 -0.66 0.69 -29.94
N ILE A 152 -0.98 -0.60 -29.83
CA ILE A 152 -1.24 -1.47 -30.98
C ILE A 152 -2.44 -0.94 -31.77
N GLU A 153 -3.56 -0.68 -31.11
CA GLU A 153 -4.76 -0.14 -31.74
C GLU A 153 -4.45 1.17 -32.48
N LYS A 154 -3.70 2.10 -31.86
CA LYS A 154 -3.28 3.35 -32.49
C LYS A 154 -2.43 3.13 -33.73
N LEU A 155 -1.53 2.15 -33.71
CA LEU A 155 -0.67 1.83 -34.88
C LEU A 155 -1.47 1.30 -36.05
N PHE A 156 -2.46 0.45 -35.80
CA PHE A 156 -3.27 -0.17 -36.87
C PHE A 156 -4.41 0.70 -37.36
N THR A 157 -5.17 1.33 -36.46
CA THR A 157 -6.36 2.10 -36.80
C THR A 157 -6.10 3.58 -37.06
N LYS A 158 -4.94 4.10 -36.61
CA LYS A 158 -4.59 5.53 -36.58
C LYS A 158 -5.52 6.40 -35.71
N GLN A 159 -6.49 5.80 -35.02
CA GLN A 159 -7.40 6.50 -34.13
C GLN A 159 -6.79 6.71 -32.75
N ASN A 160 -7.18 7.78 -32.08
CA ASN A 160 -6.84 7.98 -30.67
C ASN A 160 -7.83 7.20 -29.79
N PRO A 161 -7.43 6.82 -28.57
CA PRO A 161 -8.38 6.25 -27.61
C PRO A 161 -9.46 7.27 -27.26
N ASP A 162 -10.65 6.80 -26.88
CA ASP A 162 -11.78 7.64 -26.47
C ASP A 162 -11.46 8.48 -25.24
N SER A 163 -10.61 7.96 -24.35
CA SER A 163 -10.06 8.68 -23.20
C SER A 163 -8.54 8.58 -23.17
N ASN A 164 -7.88 9.69 -22.87
CA ASN A 164 -6.44 9.73 -22.66
C ASN A 164 -6.04 9.49 -21.20
N VAL A 165 -6.99 9.21 -20.31
CA VAL A 165 -6.76 8.90 -18.90
C VAL A 165 -7.58 7.67 -18.52
N LEU A 166 -6.89 6.66 -17.94
CA LEU A 166 -7.51 5.49 -17.32
C LEU A 166 -7.11 5.42 -15.86
N ILE A 167 -8.10 5.31 -14.97
CA ILE A 167 -7.89 5.19 -13.53
C ILE A 167 -8.27 3.78 -13.11
N PHE A 168 -7.32 3.07 -12.50
CA PHE A 168 -7.52 1.73 -11.96
C PHE A 168 -7.71 1.76 -10.45
N ASN A 169 -8.64 0.95 -9.97
CA ASN A 169 -8.86 0.78 -8.55
C ASN A 169 -7.84 -0.20 -7.96
N PRO A 170 -7.22 0.11 -6.82
CA PRO A 170 -6.44 -0.85 -6.05
C PRO A 170 -7.33 -1.90 -5.40
N THR A 171 -6.75 -3.05 -5.06
CA THR A 171 -7.44 -4.18 -4.42
C THR A 171 -6.82 -4.47 -3.06
N LEU A 172 -7.66 -4.68 -2.04
CA LEU A 172 -7.23 -5.18 -0.74
C LEU A 172 -7.13 -6.70 -0.77
N VAL A 173 -5.96 -7.23 -0.42
CA VAL A 173 -5.71 -8.66 -0.26
C VAL A 173 -5.42 -8.98 1.19
N ASN A 174 -6.09 -9.99 1.72
CA ASN A 174 -5.97 -10.50 3.08
C ASN A 174 -6.06 -12.04 3.07
N TRP A 175 -6.01 -12.66 4.25
CA TRP A 175 -6.02 -14.13 4.40
C TRP A 175 -7.31 -14.80 3.89
N GLU A 176 -8.39 -14.06 3.72
CA GLU A 176 -9.67 -14.60 3.23
C GLU A 176 -9.72 -14.68 1.71
N ASN A 177 -8.95 -13.86 0.99
CA ASN A 177 -9.03 -13.75 -0.47
C ASN A 177 -7.71 -13.95 -1.22
N ILE A 178 -6.59 -14.22 -0.52
CA ILE A 178 -5.26 -14.39 -1.15
C ILE A 178 -5.26 -15.53 -2.16
N ASP A 179 -5.87 -16.67 -1.85
CA ASP A 179 -5.91 -17.84 -2.74
C ASP A 179 -6.65 -17.54 -4.05
N ALA A 180 -7.76 -16.80 -3.96
CA ALA A 180 -8.52 -16.37 -5.13
C ALA A 180 -7.71 -15.37 -5.97
N TYR A 181 -6.99 -14.47 -5.33
CA TYR A 181 -6.11 -13.52 -5.99
C TYR A 181 -4.95 -14.23 -6.71
N GLU A 182 -4.26 -15.15 -6.04
CA GLU A 182 -3.20 -15.97 -6.67
C GLU A 182 -3.71 -16.83 -7.83
N ALA A 183 -4.87 -17.45 -7.68
CA ALA A 183 -5.47 -18.24 -8.74
C ALA A 183 -5.78 -17.40 -9.99
N HIS A 184 -6.14 -16.13 -9.82
CA HIS A 184 -6.32 -15.19 -10.93
C HIS A 184 -4.99 -14.97 -11.67
N TRP A 185 -3.89 -14.74 -10.96
CA TRP A 185 -2.57 -14.53 -11.55
C TRP A 185 -2.00 -15.77 -12.24
N LYS A 186 -2.20 -16.96 -11.67
CA LYS A 186 -1.75 -18.24 -12.25
C LYS A 186 -2.33 -18.51 -13.65
N LYS A 187 -3.45 -17.91 -14.00
CA LYS A 187 -4.01 -18.03 -15.36
C LYS A 187 -3.17 -17.31 -16.42
N TRP A 188 -2.41 -16.30 -16.05
CA TRP A 188 -1.58 -15.52 -16.96
C TRP A 188 -0.16 -16.04 -17.10
N LEU A 189 0.24 -16.97 -16.23
CA LEU A 189 1.58 -17.58 -16.22
C LEU A 189 1.66 -18.91 -16.98
N ARG A 190 0.59 -19.30 -17.69
CA ARG A 190 0.51 -20.53 -18.49
C ARG A 190 0.69 -20.30 -19.97
#